data_983813017a749045e28216efd2cc4bda
#
_entry.id   983813017a749045e28216efd2cc4bda
#
_cell.length_a   1.000
_cell.length_b   1.000
_cell.length_c   1.000
_cell.angle_alpha   90.00
_cell.angle_beta   90.00
_cell.angle_gamma   90.00
#
_symmetry.space_group_name_H-M   'P 1'
#
loop_
_entity.id
_entity.type
_entity.pdbx_description
1 polymer ?
#
loop_
_entity_poly.entity_id
_entity_poly.type
_entity_poly.pdbx_seq_one_letter_code
_entity_poly.pdbx_strand_id
1 'polypeptide(L)'
;MYVTFHSVTKTIRQNTVVDGVSLKMESGRVYGFQGKNGSGKTMLMKLLCGLIRPSSGTIEIGSQTLGKDISFPPSIGALIENPAFLPGESAYQNLKIINDLTDTPVTPETIRETVEQVGLSHAGAKPYRQFSLGMKQRLGIAAAILGTPEIVVLDEPTNALDQEGVALMRKICAFLKNAGCLVVLSCHDAEELDLLCDSVFVIRSGKLTAIKEKTPEGEWSYVET
;
A
#
# COMPACT_ATOMS: atom_id res chain seq x y z
N MET A 1 6.52 -14.80 3.87
CA MET A 1 6.30 -14.62 2.41
C MET A 1 7.30 -13.59 1.87
N TYR A 2 7.64 -13.65 0.60
CA TYR A 2 8.46 -12.65 -0.08
C TYR A 2 7.83 -12.28 -1.43
N VAL A 3 8.16 -11.08 -1.91
CA VAL A 3 7.81 -10.57 -3.23
C VAL A 3 9.10 -10.19 -3.93
N THR A 4 9.29 -10.66 -5.17
CA THR A 4 10.48 -10.36 -5.97
C THR A 4 10.09 -9.85 -7.35
N PHE A 5 10.68 -8.74 -7.75
CA PHE A 5 10.62 -8.19 -9.09
C PHE A 5 11.91 -8.58 -9.83
N HIS A 6 11.79 -9.19 -10.99
CA HIS A 6 12.91 -9.61 -11.83
C HIS A 6 12.92 -8.82 -13.13
N SER A 7 13.76 -7.78 -13.20
CA SER A 7 13.94 -6.88 -14.36
C SER A 7 12.63 -6.40 -14.97
N VAL A 8 11.71 -5.98 -14.11
CA VAL A 8 10.34 -5.62 -14.48
C VAL A 8 10.34 -4.32 -15.27
N THR A 9 9.76 -4.37 -16.48
CA THR A 9 9.57 -3.21 -17.36
C THR A 9 8.09 -3.06 -17.69
N LYS A 10 7.60 -1.82 -17.68
CA LYS A 10 6.26 -1.47 -18.15
C LYS A 10 6.34 -0.33 -19.15
N THR A 11 5.88 -0.60 -20.37
CA THR A 11 5.72 0.40 -21.41
C THR A 11 4.22 0.61 -21.67
N ILE A 12 3.79 1.86 -21.72
CA ILE A 12 2.42 2.27 -22.06
C ILE A 12 2.51 3.09 -23.36
N ARG A 13 1.91 2.57 -24.42
CA ARG A 13 2.09 3.10 -25.79
C ARG A 13 3.60 3.10 -26.14
N GLN A 14 4.25 4.26 -26.22
CA GLN A 14 5.67 4.40 -26.53
C GLN A 14 6.52 4.86 -25.32
N ASN A 15 5.89 5.08 -24.16
CA ASN A 15 6.57 5.58 -22.97
C ASN A 15 6.86 4.44 -21.99
N THR A 16 8.11 4.22 -21.67
CA THR A 16 8.53 3.29 -20.61
C THR A 16 8.37 4.00 -19.27
N VAL A 17 7.42 3.52 -18.47
CA VAL A 17 7.05 4.10 -17.15
C VAL A 17 7.67 3.35 -15.98
N VAL A 18 8.11 2.10 -16.20
CA VAL A 18 8.96 1.30 -15.29
C VAL A 18 10.01 0.63 -16.18
N ASP A 19 11.28 0.69 -15.81
CA ASP A 19 12.40 0.28 -16.66
C ASP A 19 13.38 -0.62 -15.89
N GLY A 20 13.31 -1.92 -16.11
CA GLY A 20 14.23 -2.93 -15.62
C GLY A 20 14.32 -3.04 -14.10
N VAL A 21 13.24 -2.76 -13.36
CA VAL A 21 13.26 -2.73 -11.90
C VAL A 21 13.40 -4.15 -11.33
N SER A 22 14.43 -4.37 -10.51
CA SER A 22 14.64 -5.59 -9.72
C SER A 22 14.70 -5.21 -8.25
N LEU A 23 13.86 -5.82 -7.42
CA LEU A 23 13.82 -5.60 -5.97
C LEU A 23 13.21 -6.82 -5.27
N LYS A 24 13.52 -6.95 -3.98
CA LYS A 24 12.97 -8.00 -3.11
C LYS A 24 12.38 -7.36 -1.85
N MET A 25 11.23 -7.85 -1.44
CA MET A 25 10.53 -7.43 -0.21
C MET A 25 10.09 -8.67 0.57
N GLU A 26 10.11 -8.57 1.90
CA GLU A 26 9.78 -9.67 2.82
C GLU A 26 8.68 -9.28 3.78
N SER A 27 7.88 -10.25 4.22
CA SER A 27 6.84 -10.07 5.24
C SER A 27 7.42 -9.53 6.56
N GLY A 28 6.59 -8.83 7.33
CA GLY A 28 6.99 -8.24 8.61
C GLY A 28 7.86 -6.99 8.47
N ARG A 29 7.82 -6.33 7.31
CA ARG A 29 8.55 -5.07 7.05
C ARG A 29 7.68 -4.06 6.31
N VAL A 30 8.02 -2.79 6.49
CA VAL A 30 7.41 -1.66 5.79
C VAL A 30 8.40 -1.10 4.77
N TYR A 31 7.98 -1.09 3.51
CA TYR A 31 8.77 -0.60 2.37
C TYR A 31 8.17 0.69 1.82
N GLY A 32 9.03 1.68 1.55
CA GLY A 32 8.64 2.94 0.93
C GLY A 32 9.10 3.05 -0.53
N PHE A 33 8.24 3.51 -1.43
CA PHE A 33 8.66 4.00 -2.74
C PHE A 33 8.80 5.51 -2.70
N GLN A 34 10.03 6.02 -2.80
CA GLN A 34 10.37 7.44 -2.83
C GLN A 34 10.56 7.92 -4.26
N GLY A 35 9.99 9.05 -4.62
CA GLY A 35 10.23 9.69 -5.92
C GLY A 35 9.21 10.78 -6.22
N LYS A 36 9.56 11.67 -7.16
CA LYS A 36 8.67 12.73 -7.63
C LYS A 36 7.41 12.16 -8.29
N ASN A 37 6.37 12.99 -8.42
CA ASN A 37 5.17 12.62 -9.19
C ASN A 37 5.55 12.25 -10.63
N GLY A 38 4.97 11.16 -11.13
CA GLY A 38 5.30 10.61 -12.45
C GLY A 38 6.59 9.77 -12.50
N SER A 39 7.27 9.51 -11.37
CA SER A 39 8.49 8.68 -11.36
C SER A 39 8.26 7.18 -11.57
N GLY A 40 7.00 6.69 -11.50
CA GLY A 40 6.65 5.28 -11.69
C GLY A 40 6.18 4.54 -10.44
N LYS A 41 6.13 5.18 -9.25
CA LYS A 41 5.71 4.55 -7.97
C LYS A 41 4.34 3.87 -8.06
N THR A 42 3.31 4.59 -8.47
CA THR A 42 1.94 4.05 -8.65
C THR A 42 1.91 2.90 -9.66
N MET A 43 2.74 2.95 -10.72
CA MET A 43 2.83 1.86 -11.70
C MET A 43 3.44 0.60 -11.08
N LEU A 44 4.49 0.73 -10.26
CA LEU A 44 5.07 -0.40 -9.51
C LEU A 44 4.04 -1.01 -8.55
N MET A 45 3.26 -0.19 -7.86
CA MET A 45 2.19 -0.66 -6.98
C MET A 45 1.08 -1.38 -7.77
N LYS A 46 0.64 -0.82 -8.90
CA LYS A 46 -0.36 -1.47 -9.78
C LYS A 46 0.15 -2.81 -10.34
N LEU A 47 1.43 -2.90 -10.65
CA LEU A 47 2.09 -4.15 -11.06
C LEU A 47 2.08 -5.17 -9.92
N LEU A 48 2.46 -4.77 -8.70
CA LEU A 48 2.43 -5.63 -7.51
C LEU A 48 1.02 -6.16 -7.20
N CYS A 49 0.00 -5.31 -7.35
CA CYS A 49 -1.39 -5.68 -7.12
C CYS A 49 -1.98 -6.56 -8.24
N GLY A 50 -1.28 -6.80 -9.35
CA GLY A 50 -1.82 -7.53 -10.51
C GLY A 50 -2.84 -6.72 -11.33
N LEU A 51 -3.03 -5.43 -11.04
CA LEU A 51 -3.97 -4.57 -11.77
C LEU A 51 -3.50 -4.29 -13.20
N ILE A 52 -2.20 -4.37 -13.45
CA ILE A 52 -1.59 -4.29 -14.76
C ILE A 52 -0.50 -5.35 -14.89
N ARG A 53 -0.24 -5.83 -16.12
CA ARG A 53 0.82 -6.79 -16.40
C ARG A 53 2.11 -6.06 -16.80
N PRO A 54 3.30 -6.60 -16.46
CA PRO A 54 4.56 -6.08 -16.98
C PRO A 54 4.63 -6.27 -18.50
N SER A 55 5.41 -5.43 -19.20
CA SER A 55 5.73 -5.60 -20.63
C SER A 55 6.86 -6.62 -20.81
N SER A 56 7.79 -6.69 -19.84
CA SER A 56 8.82 -7.72 -19.72
C SER A 56 9.26 -7.88 -18.27
N GLY A 57 9.98 -8.93 -17.95
CA GLY A 57 10.30 -9.32 -16.59
C GLY A 57 9.15 -10.04 -15.89
N THR A 58 9.34 -10.44 -14.65
CA THR A 58 8.36 -11.20 -13.86
C THR A 58 8.26 -10.66 -12.44
N ILE A 59 7.11 -10.88 -11.80
CA ILE A 59 6.90 -10.62 -10.39
C ILE A 59 6.50 -11.92 -9.73
N GLU A 60 7.21 -12.30 -8.69
CA GLU A 60 6.97 -13.51 -7.91
C GLU A 60 6.44 -13.15 -6.53
N ILE A 61 5.42 -13.88 -6.08
CA ILE A 61 4.84 -13.82 -4.75
C ILE A 61 4.95 -15.20 -4.13
N GLY A 62 5.87 -15.35 -3.17
CA GLY A 62 6.28 -16.68 -2.73
C GLY A 62 6.90 -17.47 -3.88
N SER A 63 6.28 -18.61 -4.21
CA SER A 63 6.70 -19.48 -5.33
C SER A 63 5.86 -19.30 -6.60
N GLN A 64 4.95 -18.34 -6.63
CA GLN A 64 3.99 -18.15 -7.73
C GLN A 64 4.30 -16.88 -8.53
N THR A 65 4.27 -16.99 -9.86
CA THR A 65 4.47 -15.86 -10.78
C THR A 65 3.14 -15.15 -11.03
N LEU A 66 3.09 -13.85 -10.72
CA LEU A 66 1.93 -13.00 -10.96
C LEU A 66 1.66 -12.83 -12.46
N GLY A 67 0.42 -13.03 -12.85
CA GLY A 67 -0.02 -12.97 -14.27
C GLY A 67 0.21 -14.26 -15.06
N LYS A 68 0.80 -15.31 -14.43
CA LYS A 68 0.99 -16.64 -15.00
C LYS A 68 0.33 -17.71 -14.13
N ASP A 69 0.81 -17.87 -12.90
CA ASP A 69 0.32 -18.88 -11.95
C ASP A 69 -0.89 -18.35 -11.15
N ILE A 70 -0.88 -17.07 -10.85
CA ILE A 70 -1.96 -16.33 -10.16
C ILE A 70 -2.27 -15.02 -10.90
N SER A 71 -3.54 -14.62 -10.93
CA SER A 71 -3.94 -13.34 -11.52
C SER A 71 -3.74 -12.16 -10.56
N PHE A 72 -3.97 -12.39 -9.27
CA PHE A 72 -3.84 -11.42 -8.18
C PHE A 72 -3.13 -12.07 -6.99
N PRO A 73 -2.44 -11.30 -6.14
CA PRO A 73 -1.96 -11.82 -4.87
C PRO A 73 -3.13 -12.39 -4.04
N PRO A 74 -2.98 -13.56 -3.41
CA PRO A 74 -4.09 -14.25 -2.74
C PRO A 74 -4.64 -13.51 -1.52
N SER A 75 -3.82 -12.69 -0.87
CA SER A 75 -4.20 -11.90 0.31
C SER A 75 -3.58 -10.51 0.21
N ILE A 76 -4.33 -9.60 -0.41
CA ILE A 76 -3.88 -8.22 -0.64
C ILE A 76 -4.99 -7.21 -0.33
N GLY A 77 -4.61 -6.14 0.37
CA GLY A 77 -5.40 -4.92 0.50
C GLY A 77 -4.68 -3.75 -0.13
N ALA A 78 -5.39 -2.93 -0.88
CA ALA A 78 -4.77 -1.85 -1.62
C ALA A 78 -5.58 -0.55 -1.56
N LEU A 79 -4.88 0.54 -1.34
CA LEU A 79 -5.35 1.90 -1.56
C LEU A 79 -4.48 2.51 -2.67
N ILE A 80 -4.99 2.54 -3.90
CA ILE A 80 -4.30 3.11 -5.07
C ILE A 80 -5.20 4.17 -5.68
N GLU A 81 -4.65 5.37 -5.87
CA GLU A 81 -5.41 6.54 -6.34
C GLU A 81 -6.55 6.92 -5.37
N ASN A 82 -7.62 7.52 -5.87
CA ASN A 82 -8.73 7.97 -5.04
C ASN A 82 -9.71 6.83 -4.77
N PRO A 83 -9.98 6.48 -3.51
CA PRO A 83 -10.95 5.46 -3.21
C PRO A 83 -12.37 5.93 -3.53
N ALA A 84 -13.16 5.06 -4.15
CA ALA A 84 -14.57 5.29 -4.43
C ALA A 84 -15.44 4.42 -3.53
N PHE A 85 -16.30 5.05 -2.74
CA PHE A 85 -17.23 4.41 -1.82
C PHE A 85 -18.65 4.84 -2.12
N LEU A 86 -19.65 4.12 -1.61
CA LEU A 86 -21.05 4.47 -1.78
C LEU A 86 -21.37 5.75 -1.01
N PRO A 87 -21.78 6.83 -1.69
CA PRO A 87 -21.86 8.15 -1.10
C PRO A 87 -22.95 8.29 -0.02
N GLY A 88 -23.95 7.41 -0.03
CA GLY A 88 -25.05 7.40 0.93
C GLY A 88 -24.74 6.61 2.21
N GLU A 89 -23.70 5.75 2.19
CA GLU A 89 -23.40 4.82 3.25
C GLU A 89 -22.38 5.36 4.25
N SER A 90 -22.44 4.88 5.50
CA SER A 90 -21.44 5.19 6.53
C SER A 90 -20.10 4.50 6.28
N ALA A 91 -19.07 4.80 7.10
CA ALA A 91 -17.79 4.07 7.06
C ALA A 91 -18.01 2.56 7.26
N TYR A 92 -18.73 2.19 8.32
CA TYR A 92 -19.03 0.79 8.63
C TYR A 92 -19.75 0.07 7.48
N GLN A 93 -20.81 0.70 6.91
CA GLN A 93 -21.57 0.08 5.83
C GLN A 93 -20.74 -0.10 4.55
N ASN A 94 -19.92 0.87 4.21
CA ASN A 94 -19.00 0.74 3.07
C ASN A 94 -18.01 -0.42 3.27
N LEU A 95 -17.40 -0.54 4.45
CA LEU A 95 -16.49 -1.65 4.75
C LEU A 95 -17.23 -3.00 4.78
N LYS A 96 -18.46 -3.03 5.32
CA LYS A 96 -19.28 -4.22 5.32
C LYS A 96 -19.57 -4.71 3.90
N ILE A 97 -19.93 -3.80 2.99
CA ILE A 97 -20.18 -4.15 1.59
C ILE A 97 -18.92 -4.73 0.93
N ILE A 98 -17.75 -4.13 1.17
CA ILE A 98 -16.48 -4.67 0.68
C ILE A 98 -16.22 -6.06 1.26
N ASN A 99 -16.41 -6.23 2.56
CA ASN A 99 -16.26 -7.51 3.27
C ASN A 99 -17.18 -8.60 2.69
N ASP A 100 -18.43 -8.26 2.40
CA ASP A 100 -19.40 -9.22 1.85
C ASP A 100 -19.06 -9.67 0.40
N LEU A 101 -18.12 -8.97 -0.27
CA LEU A 101 -17.60 -9.31 -1.60
C LEU A 101 -16.31 -10.14 -1.56
N THR A 102 -15.71 -10.36 -0.38
CA THR A 102 -14.47 -11.15 -0.24
C THR A 102 -14.77 -12.64 -0.05
N ASP A 103 -13.85 -13.50 -0.49
CA ASP A 103 -13.96 -14.96 -0.28
C ASP A 103 -13.75 -15.34 1.20
N THR A 104 -13.14 -14.48 2.00
CA THR A 104 -12.83 -14.69 3.42
C THR A 104 -13.34 -13.51 4.25
N PRO A 105 -14.67 -13.38 4.44
CA PRO A 105 -15.24 -12.27 5.17
C PRO A 105 -14.87 -12.32 6.65
N VAL A 106 -14.57 -11.13 7.21
CA VAL A 106 -14.31 -10.96 8.64
C VAL A 106 -15.60 -10.70 9.43
N THR A 107 -15.52 -10.77 10.76
CA THR A 107 -16.65 -10.54 11.64
C THR A 107 -17.09 -9.07 11.65
N PRO A 108 -18.35 -8.77 12.03
CA PRO A 108 -18.81 -7.41 12.25
C PRO A 108 -17.98 -6.63 13.29
N GLU A 109 -17.44 -7.32 14.29
CA GLU A 109 -16.55 -6.77 15.31
C GLU A 109 -15.24 -6.28 14.67
N THR A 110 -14.61 -7.08 13.83
CA THR A 110 -13.39 -6.72 13.11
C THR A 110 -13.60 -5.48 12.22
N ILE A 111 -14.78 -5.36 11.58
CA ILE A 111 -15.11 -4.15 10.81
C ILE A 111 -15.15 -2.91 11.72
N ARG A 112 -15.78 -3.01 12.92
CA ARG A 112 -15.84 -1.90 13.88
C ARG A 112 -14.46 -1.53 14.40
N GLU A 113 -13.65 -2.51 14.76
CA GLU A 113 -12.27 -2.33 15.20
C GLU A 113 -11.43 -1.64 14.11
N THR A 114 -11.61 -2.02 12.83
CA THR A 114 -10.93 -1.37 11.70
C THR A 114 -11.36 0.09 11.56
N VAL A 115 -12.65 0.41 11.71
CA VAL A 115 -13.16 1.81 11.71
C VAL A 115 -12.54 2.61 12.86
N GLU A 116 -12.40 2.00 14.03
CA GLU A 116 -11.76 2.63 15.20
C GLU A 116 -10.25 2.83 14.96
N GLN A 117 -9.57 1.81 14.44
CA GLN A 117 -8.14 1.82 14.17
C GLN A 117 -7.71 2.97 13.24
N VAL A 118 -8.57 3.37 12.30
CA VAL A 118 -8.32 4.52 11.42
C VAL A 118 -8.87 5.84 11.97
N GLY A 119 -9.41 5.85 13.21
CA GLY A 119 -9.93 7.04 13.89
C GLY A 119 -11.25 7.57 13.33
N LEU A 120 -12.09 6.70 12.76
CA LEU A 120 -13.39 7.07 12.19
C LEU A 120 -14.60 6.75 13.09
N SER A 121 -14.41 6.27 14.33
CA SER A 121 -15.51 5.94 15.25
C SER A 121 -16.45 7.12 15.50
N HIS A 122 -15.91 8.34 15.55
CA HIS A 122 -16.68 9.57 15.75
C HIS A 122 -17.61 9.90 14.56
N ALA A 123 -17.37 9.31 13.39
CA ALA A 123 -18.22 9.53 12.21
C ALA A 123 -19.59 8.85 12.34
N GLY A 124 -19.71 7.77 13.15
CA GLY A 124 -20.95 7.06 13.39
C GLY A 124 -21.70 6.71 12.09
N ALA A 125 -22.97 7.12 12.01
CA ALA A 125 -23.82 6.91 10.83
C ALA A 125 -23.66 7.99 9.73
N LYS A 126 -22.71 8.93 9.85
CA LYS A 126 -22.48 9.99 8.86
C LYS A 126 -22.21 9.38 7.48
N PRO A 127 -22.93 9.80 6.41
CA PRO A 127 -22.74 9.26 5.08
C PRO A 127 -21.43 9.74 4.45
N TYR A 128 -20.78 8.89 3.63
CA TYR A 128 -19.49 9.16 2.99
C TYR A 128 -19.44 10.48 2.19
N ARG A 129 -20.54 10.89 1.54
CA ARG A 129 -20.62 12.17 0.82
C ARG A 129 -20.33 13.40 1.71
N GLN A 130 -20.49 13.25 3.02
CA GLN A 130 -20.24 14.33 4.00
C GLN A 130 -18.87 14.22 4.66
N PHE A 131 -18.04 13.22 4.28
CA PHE A 131 -16.70 13.07 4.82
C PHE A 131 -15.78 14.18 4.32
N SER A 132 -14.92 14.69 5.20
CA SER A 132 -13.77 15.50 4.80
C SER A 132 -12.81 14.68 3.95
N LEU A 133 -11.87 15.32 3.27
CA LEU A 133 -10.86 14.64 2.46
C LEU A 133 -10.04 13.66 3.33
N GLY A 134 -9.61 14.09 4.53
CA GLY A 134 -8.90 13.22 5.47
C GLY A 134 -9.74 12.04 5.96
N MET A 135 -11.06 12.21 6.20
CA MET A 135 -11.94 11.09 6.55
C MET A 135 -12.09 10.10 5.39
N LYS A 136 -12.14 10.59 4.15
CA LYS A 136 -12.18 9.74 2.95
C LYS A 136 -10.88 8.93 2.80
N GLN A 137 -9.74 9.56 3.03
CA GLN A 137 -8.43 8.91 3.03
C GLN A 137 -8.37 7.82 4.10
N ARG A 138 -8.77 8.12 5.33
CA ARG A 138 -8.83 7.16 6.44
C ARG A 138 -9.74 5.96 6.13
N LEU A 139 -10.87 6.16 5.46
CA LEU A 139 -11.73 5.05 5.02
C LEU A 139 -11.07 4.21 3.93
N GLY A 140 -10.32 4.82 3.00
CA GLY A 140 -9.51 4.10 2.01
C GLY A 140 -8.45 3.22 2.66
N ILE A 141 -7.75 3.75 3.67
CA ILE A 141 -6.79 2.99 4.47
C ILE A 141 -7.51 1.83 5.19
N ALA A 142 -8.67 2.10 5.82
CA ALA A 142 -9.46 1.07 6.49
C ALA A 142 -9.84 -0.09 5.55
N ALA A 143 -10.26 0.20 4.33
CA ALA A 143 -10.58 -0.82 3.33
C ALA A 143 -9.33 -1.65 2.94
N ALA A 144 -8.16 -1.02 2.84
CA ALA A 144 -6.92 -1.70 2.49
C ALA A 144 -6.38 -2.60 3.62
N ILE A 145 -6.68 -2.31 4.88
CA ILE A 145 -6.18 -3.10 6.03
C ILE A 145 -7.22 -4.05 6.62
N LEU A 146 -8.45 -4.04 6.08
CA LEU A 146 -9.55 -4.87 6.59
C LEU A 146 -9.18 -6.35 6.53
N GLY A 147 -9.30 -7.02 7.68
CA GLY A 147 -8.92 -8.43 7.80
C GLY A 147 -7.44 -8.71 7.85
N THR A 148 -6.60 -7.68 7.93
CA THR A 148 -5.14 -7.80 8.07
C THR A 148 -4.51 -8.66 6.96
N PRO A 149 -4.60 -8.23 5.68
CA PRO A 149 -4.09 -9.00 4.55
C PRO A 149 -2.56 -9.15 4.61
N GLU A 150 -2.04 -10.22 3.99
CA GLU A 150 -0.59 -10.50 3.98
C GLU A 150 0.22 -9.43 3.27
N ILE A 151 -0.37 -8.79 2.24
CA ILE A 151 0.23 -7.65 1.51
C ILE A 151 -0.69 -6.45 1.63
N VAL A 152 -0.15 -5.32 2.05
CA VAL A 152 -0.86 -4.03 2.11
C VAL A 152 -0.13 -3.01 1.25
N VAL A 153 -0.84 -2.43 0.29
CA VAL A 153 -0.29 -1.43 -0.66
C VAL A 153 -1.04 -0.11 -0.49
N LEU A 154 -0.31 0.96 -0.16
CA LEU A 154 -0.88 2.27 0.14
C LEU A 154 -0.19 3.36 -0.72
N ASP A 155 -0.88 3.86 -1.74
CA ASP A 155 -0.36 4.93 -2.58
C ASP A 155 -0.65 6.29 -1.94
N GLU A 156 0.41 6.99 -1.53
CA GLU A 156 0.38 8.29 -0.85
C GLU A 156 -0.64 8.37 0.32
N PRO A 157 -0.55 7.44 1.32
CA PRO A 157 -1.57 7.33 2.36
C PRO A 157 -1.63 8.54 3.30
N THR A 158 -0.57 9.33 3.40
CA THR A 158 -0.47 10.53 4.25
C THR A 158 -1.06 11.78 3.60
N ASN A 159 -1.33 11.76 2.30
CA ASN A 159 -1.97 12.87 1.61
C ASN A 159 -3.31 13.22 2.27
N ALA A 160 -3.52 14.51 2.52
CA ALA A 160 -4.70 15.07 3.18
C ALA A 160 -4.89 14.65 4.67
N LEU A 161 -3.89 14.05 5.29
CA LEU A 161 -3.87 13.81 6.72
C LEU A 161 -3.16 14.97 7.45
N ASP A 162 -3.68 15.31 8.62
CA ASP A 162 -3.03 16.19 9.58
C ASP A 162 -1.94 15.46 10.38
N GLN A 163 -1.25 16.15 11.27
CA GLN A 163 -0.19 15.55 12.10
C GLN A 163 -0.70 14.37 12.93
N GLU A 164 -1.94 14.42 13.43
CA GLU A 164 -2.55 13.31 14.16
C GLU A 164 -2.80 12.11 13.24
N GLY A 165 -3.22 12.37 11.98
CA GLY A 165 -3.40 11.35 10.96
C GLY A 165 -2.09 10.66 10.56
N VAL A 166 -0.99 11.42 10.44
CA VAL A 166 0.35 10.85 10.19
C VAL A 166 0.81 10.00 11.39
N ALA A 167 0.59 10.48 12.62
CA ALA A 167 0.90 9.69 13.82
C ALA A 167 0.07 8.39 13.91
N LEU A 168 -1.20 8.46 13.48
CA LEU A 168 -2.06 7.28 13.37
C LEU A 168 -1.53 6.30 12.31
N MET A 169 -1.09 6.80 11.15
CA MET A 169 -0.50 5.98 10.09
C MET A 169 0.72 5.20 10.58
N ARG A 170 1.57 5.80 11.43
CA ARG A 170 2.70 5.09 12.08
C ARG A 170 2.23 3.91 12.93
N LYS A 171 1.16 4.10 13.73
CA LYS A 171 0.59 3.03 14.56
C LYS A 171 0.05 1.90 13.70
N ILE A 172 -0.61 2.23 12.58
CA ILE A 172 -1.13 1.26 11.62
C ILE A 172 0.02 0.48 10.97
N CYS A 173 1.07 1.14 10.48
CA CYS A 173 2.25 0.47 9.92
C CYS A 173 2.92 -0.46 10.93
N ALA A 174 3.09 -0.01 12.18
CA ALA A 174 3.67 -0.83 13.24
C ALA A 174 2.78 -2.05 13.58
N PHE A 175 1.47 -1.87 13.63
CA PHE A 175 0.51 -2.97 13.83
C PHE A 175 0.62 -4.01 12.72
N LEU A 176 0.56 -3.60 11.45
CA LEU A 176 0.64 -4.48 10.28
C LEU A 176 1.98 -5.23 10.23
N LYS A 177 3.08 -4.53 10.47
CA LYS A 177 4.41 -5.13 10.57
C LYS A 177 4.47 -6.21 11.64
N ASN A 178 3.97 -5.93 12.84
CA ASN A 178 3.95 -6.89 13.96
C ASN A 178 3.03 -8.09 13.69
N ALA A 179 1.98 -7.89 12.89
CA ALA A 179 1.12 -8.97 12.40
C ALA A 179 1.78 -9.82 11.29
N GLY A 180 2.99 -9.46 10.84
CA GLY A 180 3.72 -10.17 9.82
C GLY A 180 3.34 -9.78 8.38
N CYS A 181 2.58 -8.70 8.18
CA CYS A 181 2.23 -8.22 6.85
C CYS A 181 3.45 -7.63 6.13
N LEU A 182 3.46 -7.73 4.81
CA LEU A 182 4.32 -6.96 3.93
C LEU A 182 3.59 -5.65 3.59
N VAL A 183 4.12 -4.52 4.03
CA VAL A 183 3.52 -3.21 3.78
C VAL A 183 4.35 -2.45 2.76
N VAL A 184 3.70 -1.96 1.70
CA VAL A 184 4.32 -1.10 0.68
C VAL A 184 3.56 0.20 0.63
N LEU A 185 4.26 1.31 0.82
CA LEU A 185 3.65 2.63 0.69
C LEU A 185 4.47 3.54 -0.22
N SER A 186 3.83 4.51 -0.84
CA SER A 186 4.51 5.57 -1.56
C SER A 186 4.39 6.88 -0.81
N CYS A 187 5.43 7.71 -0.90
CA CYS A 187 5.38 9.10 -0.47
C CYS A 187 6.38 9.91 -1.29
N HIS A 188 6.10 11.19 -1.47
CA HIS A 188 7.05 12.12 -2.06
C HIS A 188 7.95 12.79 -1.00
N ASP A 189 7.53 12.79 0.27
CA ASP A 189 8.28 13.33 1.39
C ASP A 189 9.22 12.26 1.99
N ALA A 190 10.51 12.58 2.04
CA ALA A 190 11.53 11.69 2.57
C ALA A 190 11.42 11.54 4.09
N GLU A 191 11.09 12.61 4.82
CA GLU A 191 11.00 12.59 6.28
C GLU A 191 9.84 11.69 6.74
N GLU A 192 8.71 11.73 6.02
CA GLU A 192 7.60 10.83 6.30
C GLU A 192 7.99 9.36 6.08
N LEU A 193 8.68 9.05 4.96
CA LEU A 193 9.16 7.68 4.70
C LEU A 193 10.15 7.21 5.76
N ASP A 194 11.05 8.08 6.19
CA ASP A 194 12.04 7.78 7.24
C ASP A 194 11.36 7.43 8.58
N LEU A 195 10.17 7.96 8.82
CA LEU A 195 9.38 7.67 10.01
C LEU A 195 8.56 6.39 9.93
N LEU A 196 8.12 6.01 8.73
CA LEU A 196 7.16 4.93 8.50
C LEU A 196 7.83 3.62 8.08
N CYS A 197 8.99 3.68 7.38
CA CYS A 197 9.54 2.55 6.65
C CYS A 197 10.79 1.94 7.32
N ASP A 198 11.02 0.66 7.03
CA ASP A 198 12.24 -0.07 7.34
C ASP A 198 13.23 -0.03 6.16
N SER A 199 12.71 0.08 4.93
CA SER A 199 13.51 0.20 3.69
C SER A 199 12.82 1.14 2.72
N VAL A 200 13.61 1.88 1.94
CA VAL A 200 13.10 2.83 0.94
C VAL A 200 13.77 2.59 -0.41
N PHE A 201 12.95 2.33 -1.41
CA PHE A 201 13.34 2.22 -2.82
C PHE A 201 13.19 3.57 -3.50
N VAL A 202 14.29 4.15 -3.95
CA VAL A 202 14.30 5.46 -4.64
C VAL A 202 14.05 5.26 -6.12
N ILE A 203 12.92 5.78 -6.61
CA ILE A 203 12.49 5.63 -8.01
C ILE A 203 12.65 6.95 -8.74
N ARG A 204 13.39 6.94 -9.86
CA ARG A 204 13.58 8.10 -10.74
C ARG A 204 13.36 7.68 -12.20
N SER A 205 12.44 8.34 -12.89
CA SER A 205 12.14 8.09 -14.31
C SER A 205 11.95 6.60 -14.62
N GLY A 206 11.18 5.90 -13.81
CA GLY A 206 10.88 4.47 -13.95
C GLY A 206 11.95 3.51 -13.46
N LYS A 207 13.12 3.99 -13.02
CA LYS A 207 14.23 3.14 -12.57
C LYS A 207 14.40 3.16 -11.06
N LEU A 208 14.81 2.02 -10.50
CA LEU A 208 15.34 1.94 -9.13
C LEU A 208 16.76 2.50 -9.14
N THR A 209 16.99 3.60 -8.41
CA THR A 209 18.28 4.31 -8.43
C THR A 209 19.06 4.18 -7.12
N ALA A 210 18.39 3.84 -6.03
CA ALA A 210 19.02 3.56 -4.75
C ALA A 210 18.06 2.75 -3.85
N ILE A 211 18.63 1.99 -2.94
CA ILE A 211 17.95 1.34 -1.83
C ILE A 211 18.53 1.90 -0.54
N LYS A 212 17.66 2.34 0.37
CA LYS A 212 18.03 2.71 1.73
C LYS A 212 17.45 1.69 2.69
N GLU A 213 18.22 1.27 3.65
CA GLU A 213 17.77 0.39 4.73
C GLU A 213 18.04 1.02 6.09
N LYS A 214 17.10 0.83 7.00
CA LYS A 214 17.26 1.27 8.39
C LYS A 214 18.06 0.23 9.15
N THR A 215 19.15 0.66 9.80
CA THR A 215 19.95 -0.21 10.66
C THR A 215 19.20 -0.53 11.96
N PRO A 216 19.62 -1.55 12.73
CA PRO A 216 19.05 -1.81 14.06
C PRO A 216 19.12 -0.61 15.01
N GLU A 217 20.13 0.26 14.86
CA GLU A 217 20.32 1.49 15.61
C GLU A 217 19.39 2.63 15.15
N GLY A 218 18.65 2.42 14.04
CA GLY A 218 17.70 3.39 13.48
C GLY A 218 18.30 4.38 12.49
N GLU A 219 19.56 4.20 12.09
CA GLU A 219 20.21 5.02 11.07
C GLU A 219 19.94 4.50 9.66
N TRP A 220 19.97 5.38 8.67
CA TRP A 220 19.78 5.00 7.27
C TRP A 220 21.11 4.73 6.59
N SER A 221 21.24 3.58 5.93
CA SER A 221 22.37 3.20 5.08
C SER A 221 21.92 2.99 3.64
N TYR A 222 22.79 3.30 2.67
CA TYR A 222 22.57 2.97 1.28
C TYR A 222 23.07 1.55 1.00
N VAL A 223 22.22 0.76 0.32
CA VAL A 223 22.59 -0.56 -0.18
C VAL A 223 22.89 -0.43 -1.67
N GLU A 224 23.97 -1.05 -2.14
CA GLU A 224 24.29 -1.10 -3.58
C GLU A 224 23.17 -1.84 -4.34
N THR A 225 22.74 -1.26 -5.47
CA THR A 225 21.67 -1.79 -6.36
C THR A 225 22.23 -2.70 -7.42
#